data_00f56d2e422d8b7921317ba31b46363c
#
_entry.id   00f56d2e422d8b7921317ba31b46363c
#
_cell.length_a   1.000
_cell.length_b   1.000
_cell.length_c   1.000
_cell.angle_alpha   90.00
_cell.angle_beta   90.00
_cell.angle_gamma   90.00
#
_symmetry.space_group_name_H-M   'P 1'
#
loop_
_entity.id
_entity.type
_entity.pdbx_description
1 polymer ?
#
loop_
_entity_poly.entity_id
_entity_poly.type
_entity_poly.pdbx_seq_one_letter_code
_entity_poly.pdbx_strand_id
1 'polypeptide(L)'
;MRIISGEYRNRKLATPEDLSIRPTMDRSKEALFNIIGMDIYNARFLDLFAGSGSIGIEALSRGASKVTCVDNNINSIKIINKNNEIVEGQINVVKSDCVRFVEANTSQWDIIFMDPPYDIDLHIVNKLLEIIFTNNLLIENGKVIIELASDSKFEHPLVYDYRKYGASSFYFIKGA
;
A
#
# COMPACT_ATOMS: atom_id res chain seq x y z
N MET A 1 -5.34 -7.06 -14.21
CA MET A 1 -5.05 -5.76 -13.55
C MET A 1 -4.09 -4.96 -14.44
N ARG A 2 -4.11 -3.64 -14.40
CA ARG A 2 -3.25 -2.76 -15.20
C ARG A 2 -2.83 -1.53 -14.40
N ILE A 3 -1.81 -0.83 -14.89
CA ILE A 3 -1.42 0.51 -14.40
C ILE A 3 -2.42 1.52 -14.98
N ILE A 4 -3.04 2.33 -14.11
CA ILE A 4 -4.14 3.20 -14.49
C ILE A 4 -3.65 4.56 -15.01
N SER A 5 -2.61 5.11 -14.37
CA SER A 5 -2.12 6.45 -14.68
C SER A 5 -0.59 6.55 -14.58
N GLY A 6 -0.03 7.67 -15.03
CA GLY A 6 1.39 7.99 -14.95
C GLY A 6 2.22 7.44 -16.10
N GLU A 7 3.52 7.36 -15.86
CA GLU A 7 4.54 7.03 -16.87
C GLU A 7 4.33 5.65 -17.53
N TYR A 8 3.93 4.66 -16.72
CA TYR A 8 3.75 3.27 -17.18
C TYR A 8 2.30 2.91 -17.47
N ARG A 9 1.42 3.90 -17.69
CA ARG A 9 -0.02 3.72 -17.93
C ARG A 9 -0.32 2.64 -18.98
N ASN A 10 -1.41 1.90 -18.74
CA ASN A 10 -1.96 0.83 -19.58
C ASN A 10 -1.11 -0.46 -19.65
N ARG A 11 0.06 -0.52 -19.05
CA ARG A 11 0.82 -1.77 -18.96
C ARG A 11 0.07 -2.78 -18.09
N LYS A 12 0.00 -4.04 -18.56
CA LYS A 12 -0.68 -5.12 -17.84
C LYS A 12 0.23 -5.68 -16.75
N LEU A 13 -0.35 -5.91 -15.58
CA LEU A 13 0.31 -6.54 -14.44
C LEU A 13 -0.13 -8.00 -14.31
N ALA A 14 0.82 -8.86 -13.97
CA ALA A 14 0.53 -10.22 -13.54
C ALA A 14 -0.24 -10.20 -12.21
N THR A 15 -1.19 -11.11 -12.06
CA THR A 15 -1.97 -11.31 -10.84
C THR A 15 -1.90 -12.79 -10.47
N PRO A 16 -2.14 -13.17 -9.19
CA PRO A 16 -2.34 -14.55 -8.83
C PRO A 16 -3.43 -15.20 -9.69
N GLU A 17 -3.25 -16.46 -10.09
CA GLU A 17 -4.17 -17.16 -11.00
C GLU A 17 -5.60 -17.27 -10.43
N ASP A 18 -5.73 -17.31 -9.10
CA ASP A 18 -7.01 -17.41 -8.38
C ASP A 18 -7.77 -16.08 -8.26
N LEU A 19 -7.14 -14.95 -8.58
CA LEU A 19 -7.79 -13.65 -8.55
C LEU A 19 -8.29 -13.30 -9.96
N SER A 20 -9.55 -13.62 -10.23
CA SER A 20 -10.25 -13.08 -11.41
C SER A 20 -10.13 -11.55 -11.38
N ILE A 21 -9.68 -10.95 -12.49
CA ILE A 21 -9.59 -9.50 -12.67
C ILE A 21 -10.98 -8.91 -12.40
N ARG A 22 -11.18 -8.35 -11.22
CA ARG A 22 -12.43 -7.67 -10.88
C ARG A 22 -12.29 -6.21 -11.29
N PRO A 23 -13.18 -5.68 -12.13
CA PRO A 23 -13.23 -4.23 -12.46
C PRO A 23 -13.30 -3.35 -11.21
N THR A 24 -13.78 -3.89 -10.10
CA THR A 24 -13.86 -3.24 -8.80
C THR A 24 -12.46 -2.87 -8.25
N MET A 25 -11.45 -3.73 -8.45
CA MET A 25 -10.08 -3.47 -7.95
C MET A 25 -9.42 -2.27 -8.66
N ASP A 26 -9.61 -2.14 -9.98
CA ASP A 26 -9.07 -0.98 -10.72
C ASP A 26 -9.76 0.32 -10.27
N ARG A 27 -11.06 0.28 -9.96
CA ARG A 27 -11.81 1.44 -9.45
C ARG A 27 -11.40 1.86 -8.04
N SER A 28 -11.21 0.90 -7.12
CA SER A 28 -10.71 1.19 -5.76
C SER A 28 -9.32 1.82 -5.82
N LYS A 29 -8.42 1.25 -6.64
CA LYS A 29 -7.07 1.79 -6.85
C LYS A 29 -7.12 3.22 -7.42
N GLU A 30 -7.94 3.47 -8.41
CA GLU A 30 -8.13 4.81 -8.98
C GLU A 30 -8.66 5.79 -7.93
N ALA A 31 -9.66 5.40 -7.15
CA ALA A 31 -10.22 6.21 -6.07
C ALA A 31 -9.17 6.55 -5.01
N LEU A 32 -8.38 5.55 -4.57
CA LEU A 32 -7.28 5.75 -3.63
C LEU A 32 -6.31 6.82 -4.11
N PHE A 33 -5.80 6.67 -5.33
CA PHE A 33 -4.83 7.63 -5.86
C PHE A 33 -5.43 9.00 -6.22
N ASN A 34 -6.72 9.09 -6.50
CA ASN A 34 -7.40 10.38 -6.64
C ASN A 34 -7.49 11.12 -5.30
N ILE A 35 -7.64 10.40 -4.17
CA ILE A 35 -7.62 11.00 -2.83
C ILE A 35 -6.20 11.41 -2.44
N ILE A 36 -5.20 10.56 -2.71
CA ILE A 36 -3.79 10.89 -2.46
C ILE A 36 -3.38 12.14 -3.27
N GLY A 37 -3.87 12.25 -4.50
CA GLY A 37 -3.65 13.43 -5.35
C GLY A 37 -2.17 13.70 -5.61
N MET A 38 -1.76 14.96 -5.45
CA MET A 38 -0.38 15.39 -5.68
C MET A 38 0.60 14.96 -4.61
N ASP A 39 0.15 14.48 -3.44
CA ASP A 39 1.02 14.00 -2.36
C ASP A 39 1.84 12.77 -2.77
N ILE A 40 1.45 12.09 -3.87
CA ILE A 40 2.22 10.97 -4.41
C ILE A 40 3.49 11.42 -5.14
N TYR A 41 3.49 12.63 -5.70
CA TYR A 41 4.62 13.10 -6.50
C TYR A 41 5.87 13.30 -5.62
N ASN A 42 6.97 12.69 -6.02
CA ASN A 42 8.23 12.67 -5.28
C ASN A 42 8.17 11.98 -3.89
N ALA A 43 7.06 11.31 -3.55
CA ALA A 43 6.88 10.64 -2.28
C ALA A 43 7.72 9.36 -2.15
N ARG A 44 8.13 9.05 -0.92
CA ARG A 44 8.63 7.73 -0.51
C ARG A 44 7.43 6.91 -0.06
N PHE A 45 7.10 5.89 -0.82
CA PHE A 45 5.90 5.07 -0.64
C PHE A 45 6.27 3.68 -0.15
N LEU A 46 5.65 3.24 0.95
CA LEU A 46 5.79 1.90 1.51
C LEU A 46 4.46 1.15 1.41
N ASP A 47 4.49 -0.03 0.80
CA ASP A 47 3.37 -0.96 0.70
C ASP A 47 3.67 -2.19 1.57
N LEU A 48 2.97 -2.34 2.70
CA LEU A 48 3.26 -3.35 3.73
C LEU A 48 2.59 -4.71 3.50
N PHE A 49 1.60 -4.80 2.64
CA PHE A 49 0.90 -6.05 2.26
C PHE A 49 0.77 -6.10 0.74
N ALA A 50 1.91 -6.09 0.05
CA ALA A 50 1.96 -5.69 -1.35
C ALA A 50 1.28 -6.65 -2.35
N GLY A 51 1.07 -7.92 -2.00
CA GLY A 51 0.38 -8.89 -2.85
C GLY A 51 0.99 -9.02 -4.25
N SER A 52 0.37 -8.42 -5.25
CA SER A 52 0.90 -8.35 -6.62
C SER A 52 1.82 -7.15 -6.89
N GLY A 53 1.97 -6.25 -5.91
CA GLY A 53 2.69 -4.99 -6.05
C GLY A 53 1.94 -3.91 -6.83
N SER A 54 0.66 -4.12 -7.11
CA SER A 54 -0.08 -3.22 -8.00
C SER A 54 -0.26 -1.81 -7.47
N ILE A 55 -0.33 -1.63 -6.15
CA ILE A 55 -0.43 -0.31 -5.51
C ILE A 55 0.92 0.39 -5.53
N GLY A 56 1.99 -0.30 -5.13
CA GLY A 56 3.34 0.25 -5.19
C GLY A 56 3.76 0.63 -6.62
N ILE A 57 3.44 -0.22 -7.63
CA ILE A 57 3.71 0.07 -9.04
C ILE A 57 2.91 1.28 -9.54
N GLU A 58 1.65 1.40 -9.15
CA GLU A 58 0.83 2.57 -9.47
C GLU A 58 1.42 3.84 -8.84
N ALA A 59 1.88 3.76 -7.58
CA ALA A 59 2.55 4.87 -6.89
C ALA A 59 3.79 5.32 -7.67
N LEU A 60 4.65 4.39 -8.07
CA LEU A 60 5.83 4.69 -8.90
C LEU A 60 5.43 5.35 -10.22
N SER A 61 4.47 4.76 -10.93
CA SER A 61 3.97 5.29 -12.22
C SER A 61 3.44 6.71 -12.12
N ARG A 62 2.91 7.09 -10.96
CA ARG A 62 2.38 8.45 -10.68
C ARG A 62 3.42 9.41 -10.15
N GLY A 63 4.69 9.00 -10.07
CA GLY A 63 5.81 9.85 -9.74
C GLY A 63 6.33 9.76 -8.30
N ALA A 64 6.03 8.69 -7.56
CA ALA A 64 6.72 8.41 -6.31
C ALA A 64 8.23 8.26 -6.58
N SER A 65 9.07 8.87 -5.73
CA SER A 65 10.53 8.85 -5.91
C SER A 65 11.20 7.57 -5.40
N LYS A 66 10.54 6.89 -4.46
CA LYS A 66 10.98 5.61 -3.89
C LYS A 66 9.77 4.77 -3.54
N VAL A 67 9.77 3.52 -3.97
CA VAL A 67 8.73 2.57 -3.61
C VAL A 67 9.37 1.32 -3.01
N THR A 68 8.83 0.88 -1.87
CA THR A 68 9.17 -0.41 -1.27
C THR A 68 7.90 -1.22 -1.09
N CYS A 69 7.91 -2.44 -1.61
CA CYS A 69 6.84 -3.42 -1.47
C CYS A 69 7.29 -4.55 -0.54
N VAL A 70 6.54 -4.77 0.51
CA VAL A 70 6.81 -5.83 1.52
C VAL A 70 5.69 -6.85 1.47
N ASP A 71 6.05 -8.12 1.42
CA ASP A 71 5.12 -9.24 1.54
C ASP A 71 5.84 -10.44 2.14
N ASN A 72 5.14 -11.27 2.91
CA ASN A 72 5.72 -12.48 3.50
C ASN A 72 5.57 -13.72 2.59
N ASN A 73 4.64 -13.68 1.64
CA ASN A 73 4.32 -14.80 0.77
C ASN A 73 5.28 -14.87 -0.43
N ILE A 74 5.95 -16.01 -0.58
CA ILE A 74 6.93 -16.22 -1.67
C ILE A 74 6.30 -16.10 -3.07
N ASN A 75 5.02 -16.46 -3.23
CA ASN A 75 4.33 -16.33 -4.52
C ASN A 75 4.01 -14.87 -4.83
N SER A 76 3.60 -14.08 -3.82
CA SER A 76 3.47 -12.63 -3.94
C SER A 76 4.80 -12.01 -4.39
N ILE A 77 5.90 -12.34 -3.74
CA ILE A 77 7.23 -11.83 -4.09
C ILE A 77 7.62 -12.16 -5.55
N LYS A 78 7.33 -13.38 -6.01
CA LYS A 78 7.58 -13.74 -7.42
C LYS A 78 6.76 -12.88 -8.39
N ILE A 79 5.49 -12.63 -8.06
CA ILE A 79 4.59 -11.80 -8.88
C ILE A 79 5.06 -10.35 -8.86
N ILE A 80 5.41 -9.81 -7.69
CA ILE A 80 5.93 -8.43 -7.58
C ILE A 80 7.20 -8.28 -8.43
N ASN A 81 8.15 -9.22 -8.33
CA ASN A 81 9.38 -9.17 -9.12
C ASN A 81 9.10 -9.20 -10.63
N LYS A 82 8.19 -10.07 -11.10
CA LYS A 82 7.76 -10.09 -12.49
C LYS A 82 7.13 -8.76 -12.93
N ASN A 83 6.31 -8.17 -12.09
CA ASN A 83 5.68 -6.88 -12.35
C ASN A 83 6.69 -5.72 -12.29
N ASN A 84 7.71 -5.84 -11.44
CA ASN A 84 8.78 -4.85 -11.32
C ASN A 84 9.62 -4.72 -12.61
N GLU A 85 9.75 -5.81 -13.38
CA GLU A 85 10.40 -5.76 -14.70
C GLU A 85 9.68 -4.79 -15.67
N ILE A 86 8.35 -4.66 -15.52
CA ILE A 86 7.52 -3.77 -16.35
C ILE A 86 7.88 -2.27 -16.09
N VAL A 87 8.36 -1.98 -14.90
CA VAL A 87 8.80 -0.65 -14.45
C VAL A 87 10.33 -0.59 -14.24
N GLU A 88 11.06 -1.38 -15.03
CA GLU A 88 12.52 -1.36 -15.13
C GLU A 88 13.27 -1.66 -13.82
N GLY A 89 12.65 -2.42 -12.92
CA GLY A 89 13.25 -2.82 -11.65
C GLY A 89 13.34 -1.71 -10.59
N GLN A 90 12.57 -0.66 -10.71
CA GLN A 90 12.67 0.54 -9.84
C GLN A 90 12.04 0.36 -8.46
N ILE A 91 11.37 -0.76 -8.19
CA ILE A 91 10.75 -1.04 -6.89
C ILE A 91 11.68 -1.88 -6.02
N ASN A 92 11.87 -1.48 -4.78
CA ASN A 92 12.53 -2.31 -3.77
C ASN A 92 11.54 -3.36 -3.26
N VAL A 93 11.83 -4.64 -3.49
CA VAL A 93 10.97 -5.77 -3.11
C VAL A 93 11.58 -6.50 -1.92
N VAL A 94 10.83 -6.57 -0.82
CA VAL A 94 11.32 -7.16 0.43
C VAL A 94 10.41 -8.31 0.86
N LYS A 95 10.98 -9.53 0.97
CA LYS A 95 10.30 -10.65 1.60
C LYS A 95 10.45 -10.58 3.11
N SER A 96 9.42 -10.15 3.81
CA SER A 96 9.40 -10.07 5.27
C SER A 96 7.97 -10.14 5.80
N ASP A 97 7.83 -10.57 7.04
CA ASP A 97 6.67 -10.24 7.85
C ASP A 97 6.62 -8.72 8.08
N CYS A 98 5.42 -8.12 8.00
CA CYS A 98 5.25 -6.67 8.07
C CYS A 98 5.65 -6.08 9.43
N VAL A 99 5.34 -6.78 10.54
CA VAL A 99 5.72 -6.33 11.90
C VAL A 99 7.24 -6.33 12.04
N ARG A 100 7.89 -7.42 11.65
CA ARG A 100 9.37 -7.51 11.67
C ARG A 100 10.02 -6.45 10.80
N PHE A 101 9.42 -6.16 9.64
CA PHE A 101 9.94 -5.15 8.73
C PHE A 101 9.90 -3.75 9.38
N VAL A 102 8.78 -3.35 9.97
CA VAL A 102 8.66 -2.02 10.60
C VAL A 102 9.46 -1.92 11.90
N GLU A 103 9.60 -3.01 12.67
CA GLU A 103 10.47 -3.07 13.85
C GLU A 103 11.96 -2.81 13.51
N ALA A 104 12.42 -3.36 12.38
CA ALA A 104 13.81 -3.22 11.93
C ALA A 104 14.06 -1.98 11.05
N ASN A 105 13.00 -1.28 10.62
CA ASN A 105 13.10 -0.17 9.69
C ASN A 105 13.43 1.14 10.42
N THR A 106 14.34 1.93 9.82
CA THR A 106 14.71 3.27 10.30
C THR A 106 14.47 4.36 9.24
N SER A 107 14.00 3.97 8.05
CA SER A 107 13.70 4.91 6.99
C SER A 107 12.37 5.61 7.27
N GLN A 108 12.30 6.89 6.93
CA GLN A 108 11.06 7.65 6.97
C GLN A 108 10.33 7.61 5.63
N TRP A 109 9.01 7.62 5.70
CA TRP A 109 8.11 7.50 4.57
C TRP A 109 7.12 8.67 4.54
N ASP A 110 6.74 9.08 3.34
CA ASP A 110 5.70 10.10 3.13
C ASP A 110 4.32 9.45 3.18
N ILE A 111 4.21 8.23 2.63
CA ILE A 111 2.98 7.44 2.63
C ILE A 111 3.32 5.99 2.95
N ILE A 112 2.61 5.43 3.94
CA ILE A 112 2.61 4.00 4.26
C ILE A 112 1.22 3.46 3.95
N PHE A 113 1.13 2.48 3.06
CA PHE A 113 -0.11 1.81 2.69
C PHE A 113 -0.18 0.41 3.28
N MET A 114 -1.35 0.04 3.78
CA MET A 114 -1.65 -1.28 4.33
C MET A 114 -2.97 -1.79 3.73
N ASP A 115 -2.92 -2.93 3.04
CA ASP A 115 -4.09 -3.70 2.57
C ASP A 115 -3.97 -5.14 3.09
N PRO A 116 -4.17 -5.34 4.41
CA PRO A 116 -4.05 -6.66 5.02
C PRO A 116 -5.16 -7.60 4.56
N PRO A 117 -4.97 -8.94 4.70
CA PRO A 117 -6.04 -9.91 4.45
C PRO A 117 -7.33 -9.58 5.21
N TYR A 118 -8.48 -9.92 4.64
CA TYR A 118 -9.81 -9.60 5.23
C TYR A 118 -10.05 -10.17 6.62
N ASP A 119 -9.39 -11.26 6.97
CA ASP A 119 -9.46 -11.96 8.26
C ASP A 119 -8.36 -11.54 9.23
N ILE A 120 -7.65 -10.44 8.94
CA ILE A 120 -6.59 -9.97 9.83
C ILE A 120 -7.13 -9.62 11.20
N ASP A 121 -6.40 -10.02 12.23
CA ASP A 121 -6.64 -9.52 13.57
C ASP A 121 -6.27 -8.03 13.64
N LEU A 122 -7.26 -7.18 13.96
CA LEU A 122 -7.08 -5.72 14.08
C LEU A 122 -6.02 -5.33 15.12
N HIS A 123 -5.69 -6.23 16.08
CA HIS A 123 -4.55 -6.01 16.97
C HIS A 123 -3.22 -5.91 16.22
N ILE A 124 -3.06 -6.63 15.11
CA ILE A 124 -1.85 -6.53 14.28
C ILE A 124 -1.78 -5.15 13.61
N VAL A 125 -2.92 -4.66 13.11
CA VAL A 125 -3.00 -3.31 12.50
C VAL A 125 -2.65 -2.24 13.54
N ASN A 126 -3.22 -2.32 14.75
CA ASN A 126 -2.91 -1.38 15.83
C ASN A 126 -1.45 -1.46 16.26
N LYS A 127 -0.87 -2.67 16.35
CA LYS A 127 0.55 -2.88 16.65
C LYS A 127 1.45 -2.25 15.58
N LEU A 128 1.11 -2.40 14.30
CA LEU A 128 1.86 -1.77 13.21
C LEU A 128 1.83 -0.24 13.33
N LEU A 129 0.68 0.35 13.62
CA LEU A 129 0.55 1.79 13.85
C LEU A 129 1.40 2.25 15.03
N GLU A 130 1.34 1.54 16.15
CA GLU A 130 2.14 1.85 17.34
C GLU A 130 3.64 1.89 16.98
N ILE A 131 4.15 0.86 16.29
CA ILE A 131 5.57 0.80 15.91
C ILE A 131 5.92 1.91 14.92
N ILE A 132 5.08 2.17 13.90
CA ILE A 132 5.28 3.22 12.91
C ILE A 132 5.46 4.57 13.60
N PHE A 133 4.61 4.90 14.58
CA PHE A 133 4.69 6.17 15.29
C PHE A 133 5.82 6.21 16.31
N THR A 134 6.02 5.15 17.08
CA THR A 134 7.09 5.07 18.08
C THR A 134 8.49 5.16 17.44
N ASN A 135 8.67 4.52 16.29
CA ASN A 135 9.94 4.53 15.56
C ASN A 135 10.08 5.73 14.60
N ASN A 136 9.13 6.67 14.61
CA ASN A 136 9.12 7.84 13.73
C ASN A 136 9.32 7.48 12.24
N LEU A 137 8.61 6.45 11.76
CA LEU A 137 8.71 5.99 10.37
C LEU A 137 7.94 6.87 9.38
N LEU A 138 7.19 7.86 9.84
CA LEU A 138 6.57 8.89 9.01
C LEU A 138 7.34 10.21 9.11
N ILE A 139 7.41 10.92 7.98
CA ILE A 139 7.84 12.33 7.99
C ILE A 139 6.75 13.22 8.60
N GLU A 140 7.09 14.46 8.89
CA GLU A 140 6.10 15.50 9.18
C GLU A 140 5.08 15.60 8.04
N ASN A 141 3.79 15.57 8.37
CA ASN A 141 2.66 15.48 7.43
C ASN A 141 2.57 14.18 6.61
N GLY A 142 3.39 13.18 6.90
CA GLY A 142 3.24 11.84 6.36
C GLY A 142 1.93 11.19 6.81
N LYS A 143 1.47 10.19 6.07
CA LYS A 143 0.20 9.51 6.37
C LYS A 143 0.31 8.00 6.24
N VAL A 144 -0.45 7.31 7.09
CA VAL A 144 -0.76 5.89 6.91
C VAL A 144 -2.14 5.80 6.27
N ILE A 145 -2.28 4.95 5.27
CA ILE A 145 -3.56 4.64 4.62
C ILE A 145 -3.82 3.15 4.79
N ILE A 146 -4.97 2.81 5.36
CA ILE A 146 -5.35 1.41 5.60
C ILE A 146 -6.59 1.10 4.78
N GLU A 147 -6.53 0.06 3.95
CA GLU A 147 -7.70 -0.52 3.29
C GLU A 147 -8.19 -1.70 4.13
N LEU A 148 -9.46 -1.69 4.52
CA LEU A 148 -10.12 -2.77 5.24
C LEU A 148 -11.47 -3.06 4.61
N ALA A 149 -12.08 -4.20 4.96
CA ALA A 149 -13.46 -4.52 4.59
C ALA A 149 -14.41 -3.41 5.07
N SER A 150 -15.43 -3.11 4.27
CA SER A 150 -16.35 -1.98 4.54
C SER A 150 -17.26 -2.17 5.77
N ASP A 151 -17.28 -3.37 6.34
CA ASP A 151 -17.96 -3.74 7.58
C ASP A 151 -16.98 -3.90 8.76
N SER A 152 -15.69 -3.60 8.55
CA SER A 152 -14.69 -3.58 9.62
C SER A 152 -15.07 -2.58 10.71
N LYS A 153 -14.88 -2.99 11.96
CA LYS A 153 -15.09 -2.15 13.16
C LYS A 153 -13.77 -1.49 13.62
N PHE A 154 -12.93 -1.13 12.67
CA PHE A 154 -11.67 -0.47 12.99
C PHE A 154 -11.92 0.97 13.45
N GLU A 155 -11.42 1.30 14.64
CA GLU A 155 -11.44 2.64 15.23
C GLU A 155 -10.05 2.99 15.75
N HIS A 156 -9.58 4.18 15.45
CA HIS A 156 -8.31 4.67 15.96
C HIS A 156 -8.36 6.20 16.13
N PRO A 157 -7.86 6.76 17.23
CA PRO A 157 -8.01 8.20 17.55
C PRO A 157 -7.33 9.14 16.56
N LEU A 158 -6.32 8.67 15.84
CA LEU A 158 -5.59 9.45 14.82
C LEU A 158 -6.19 9.35 13.42
N VAL A 159 -7.32 8.68 13.22
CA VAL A 159 -8.05 8.69 11.94
C VAL A 159 -8.63 10.09 11.73
N TYR A 160 -8.19 10.77 10.67
CA TYR A 160 -8.67 12.10 10.31
C TYR A 160 -9.63 12.11 9.11
N ASP A 161 -9.62 11.05 8.30
CA ASP A 161 -10.53 10.89 7.17
C ASP A 161 -10.86 9.41 6.94
N TYR A 162 -12.06 9.16 6.44
CA TYR A 162 -12.59 7.82 6.16
C TYR A 162 -13.40 7.86 4.88
N ARG A 163 -13.14 6.90 3.97
CA ARG A 163 -13.82 6.81 2.69
C ARG A 163 -14.25 5.38 2.39
N LYS A 164 -15.51 5.18 2.05
CA LYS A 164 -16.08 3.89 1.67
C LYS A 164 -16.20 3.76 0.16
N TYR A 165 -15.65 2.69 -0.41
CA TYR A 165 -15.74 2.36 -1.82
C TYR A 165 -16.13 0.89 -2.01
N GLY A 166 -17.43 0.65 -2.28
CA GLY A 166 -17.97 -0.69 -2.47
C GLY A 166 -17.77 -1.57 -1.24
N ALA A 167 -17.01 -2.66 -1.36
CA ALA A 167 -16.70 -3.59 -0.29
C ALA A 167 -15.48 -3.18 0.56
N SER A 168 -14.77 -2.13 0.18
CA SER A 168 -13.58 -1.64 0.89
C SER A 168 -13.82 -0.27 1.53
N SER A 169 -13.04 0.01 2.56
CA SER A 169 -12.97 1.31 3.22
C SER A 169 -11.53 1.72 3.42
N PHE A 170 -11.22 2.98 3.15
CA PHE A 170 -9.92 3.58 3.39
C PHE A 170 -9.95 4.44 4.64
N TYR A 171 -9.03 4.18 5.55
CA TYR A 171 -8.79 4.98 6.75
C TYR A 171 -7.49 5.75 6.57
N PHE A 172 -7.54 7.07 6.75
CA PHE A 172 -6.39 7.96 6.64
C PHE A 172 -5.96 8.42 8.03
N ILE A 173 -4.72 8.12 8.39
CA ILE A 173 -4.15 8.34 9.72
C ILE A 173 -2.92 9.23 9.57
N LYS A 174 -2.83 10.30 10.40
CA LYS A 174 -1.65 11.16 10.48
C LYS A 174 -0.90 10.89 11.77
N GLY A 175 0.40 11.10 11.74
CA GLY A 175 1.19 11.26 12.95
C GLY A 175 0.70 12.44 13.78
N ALA A 176 0.85 12.32 15.09
CA ALA A 176 0.59 13.41 16.03
C ALA A 176 1.59 14.55 15.86
#